data_0b50c98616096b54806ca394c9def444
#
_entry.id   0b50c98616096b54806ca394c9def444
#
_cell.length_a   1.000
_cell.length_b   1.000
_cell.length_c   1.000
_cell.angle_alpha   90.00
_cell.angle_beta   90.00
_cell.angle_gamma   90.00
#
_symmetry.space_group_name_H-M   'P 1'
#
loop_
_entity.id
_entity.type
_entity.pdbx_description
1 polymer ?
#
loop_
_entity_poly.entity_id
_entity_poly.type
_entity_poly.pdbx_seq_one_letter_code
_entity_poly.pdbx_strand_id
1 'polypeptide(L)'
;MNILAINGSPKGERSNTWRLTSAFLRGIAAREEGACGHTPAVDTLHAAKLDIKPCLGCFSCWSKTPGTCCLHDDMQAVIEKILWADVIIWSFPLYYFGLPGPLKNLIDRQLPMSLPFMSVEAQNGGHPSRYDMSGKRTVMISTCGFYTAKGNYSGVTDLFNRLCGKGGYTALFCGQGELFRVKELAERTDEYLSQVEKAGEEFVDGGITGETRAKLDQDLFPRDVFEAMADASWGVDESGEKEDPSLVFTRQMAALYRREAWPGRDIALDMRYTDIDKTYRIVLGARGSRVEEEPAEGFTTNCTTQINTPLSVWRSIAAGEIAGDEALMKHMYSVEGDFGLMMHWDEYFGAASLGAGNGNASASANETSTTKSADEPKTNMLLLLIPWIVFWVAASIDSFWGSLLSMAICVLLPVLMCRTKVTRYDQISNLGVSACSIALLAGASPILVIPASYFLFGLIWTVSCFTNVPLTAHYSKNSYNGDAALRNPIFIQTNRILTAAWGILYLVTPIWTYFIMQTDAASFVGAINSVLPALMGVFTAWFQKWYPQHIARG
;
A
#
# COMPACT_ATOMS: atom_id res chain seq x y z
N MET A 1 -4.51 34.21 -8.20
CA MET A 1 -3.50 33.70 -9.17
C MET A 1 -4.21 33.13 -10.39
N ASN A 2 -3.77 33.48 -11.60
CA ASN A 2 -4.30 32.99 -12.88
C ASN A 2 -3.37 31.88 -13.41
N ILE A 3 -3.90 30.73 -13.74
CA ILE A 3 -3.15 29.57 -14.21
C ILE A 3 -3.62 29.17 -15.60
N LEU A 4 -2.69 29.05 -16.55
CA LEU A 4 -2.95 28.47 -17.84
C LEU A 4 -2.30 27.08 -17.92
N ALA A 5 -3.10 26.02 -18.03
CA ALA A 5 -2.63 24.66 -18.21
C ALA A 5 -2.76 24.24 -19.68
N ILE A 6 -1.65 24.03 -20.37
CA ILE A 6 -1.60 23.65 -21.78
C ILE A 6 -1.34 22.15 -21.88
N ASN A 7 -2.37 21.39 -22.23
CA ASN A 7 -2.29 19.95 -22.43
C ASN A 7 -1.88 19.60 -23.85
N GLY A 8 -0.66 19.15 -24.04
CA GLY A 8 -0.11 18.71 -25.32
C GLY A 8 -0.41 17.26 -25.68
N SER A 9 -1.06 16.49 -24.80
CA SER A 9 -1.39 15.10 -25.11
C SER A 9 -2.56 14.98 -26.09
N PRO A 10 -2.47 14.17 -27.14
CA PRO A 10 -3.60 13.87 -28.02
C PRO A 10 -4.75 13.14 -27.31
N LYS A 11 -4.49 12.48 -26.16
CA LYS A 11 -5.50 11.81 -25.35
C LYS A 11 -6.34 12.80 -24.50
N GLY A 12 -5.97 14.10 -24.46
CA GLY A 12 -6.65 15.12 -23.67
C GLY A 12 -6.65 14.81 -22.19
N GLU A 13 -7.80 14.93 -21.53
CA GLU A 13 -7.94 14.67 -20.08
C GLU A 13 -7.72 13.21 -19.67
N ARG A 14 -7.83 12.27 -20.61
CA ARG A 14 -7.54 10.85 -20.37
C ARG A 14 -6.05 10.52 -20.40
N SER A 15 -5.20 11.52 -20.52
CA SER A 15 -3.74 11.36 -20.54
C SER A 15 -3.20 11.06 -19.14
N ASN A 16 -2.24 10.14 -19.06
CA ASN A 16 -1.52 9.86 -17.81
C ASN A 16 -0.79 11.12 -17.30
N THR A 17 -0.18 11.90 -18.20
CA THR A 17 0.45 13.17 -17.84
C THR A 17 -0.58 14.17 -17.26
N TRP A 18 -1.81 14.17 -17.77
CA TRP A 18 -2.87 15.05 -17.25
C TRP A 18 -3.28 14.66 -15.83
N ARG A 19 -3.20 13.39 -15.44
CA ARG A 19 -3.42 12.98 -14.03
C ARG A 19 -2.41 13.65 -13.10
N LEU A 20 -1.12 13.71 -13.49
CA LEU A 20 -0.09 14.41 -12.73
C LEU A 20 -0.40 15.92 -12.66
N THR A 21 -0.74 16.52 -13.81
CA THR A 21 -1.09 17.94 -13.88
C THR A 21 -2.29 18.28 -13.01
N SER A 22 -3.32 17.44 -13.01
CA SER A 22 -4.50 17.60 -12.17
C SER A 22 -4.16 17.49 -10.68
N ALA A 23 -3.27 16.58 -10.29
CA ALA A 23 -2.79 16.47 -8.91
C ALA A 23 -2.02 17.73 -8.48
N PHE A 24 -1.12 18.22 -9.33
CA PHE A 24 -0.38 19.47 -9.08
C PHE A 24 -1.29 20.68 -8.93
N LEU A 25 -2.32 20.79 -9.79
CA LEU A 25 -3.33 21.84 -9.71
C LEU A 25 -4.17 21.77 -8.44
N ARG A 26 -4.51 20.55 -7.97
CA ARG A 26 -5.22 20.40 -6.68
C ARG A 26 -4.36 20.90 -5.51
N GLY A 27 -3.06 20.58 -5.52
CA GLY A 27 -2.14 21.08 -4.50
C GLY A 27 -2.05 22.61 -4.48
N ILE A 28 -1.93 23.24 -5.66
CA ILE A 28 -1.97 24.71 -5.76
C ILE A 28 -3.30 25.25 -5.21
N ALA A 29 -4.43 24.67 -5.60
CA ALA A 29 -5.75 25.13 -5.17
C ALA A 29 -5.93 25.01 -3.65
N ALA A 30 -5.55 23.88 -3.08
CA ALA A 30 -5.64 23.64 -1.63
C ALA A 30 -4.79 24.65 -0.84
N ARG A 31 -3.59 24.95 -1.32
CA ARG A 31 -2.69 25.91 -0.64
C ARG A 31 -3.19 27.35 -0.75
N GLU A 32 -3.64 27.79 -1.93
CA GLU A 32 -4.19 29.13 -2.16
C GLU A 32 -5.48 29.35 -1.35
N GLU A 33 -6.38 28.36 -1.34
CA GLU A 33 -7.62 28.44 -0.56
C GLU A 33 -7.33 28.53 0.93
N GLY A 34 -6.38 27.73 1.44
CA GLY A 34 -5.97 27.75 2.84
C GLY A 34 -5.25 29.04 3.27
N ALA A 35 -4.47 29.66 2.36
CA ALA A 35 -3.68 30.86 2.66
C ALA A 35 -4.45 32.18 2.47
N CYS A 36 -5.26 32.28 1.43
CA CYS A 36 -5.88 33.55 0.98
C CYS A 36 -7.41 33.47 0.89
N GLY A 37 -8.03 32.32 1.07
CA GLY A 37 -9.47 32.10 0.91
C GLY A 37 -9.96 32.24 -0.53
N HIS A 38 -9.08 32.18 -1.52
CA HIS A 38 -9.41 32.34 -2.92
C HIS A 38 -8.95 31.15 -3.73
N THR A 39 -9.83 30.58 -4.52
CA THR A 39 -9.48 29.54 -5.49
C THR A 39 -8.80 30.16 -6.71
N PRO A 40 -7.66 29.64 -7.21
CA PRO A 40 -7.02 30.17 -8.41
C PRO A 40 -7.92 30.01 -9.64
N ALA A 41 -7.87 30.98 -10.55
CA ALA A 41 -8.55 30.89 -11.83
C ALA A 41 -7.71 30.01 -12.76
N VAL A 42 -8.22 28.83 -13.12
CA VAL A 42 -7.54 27.88 -14.02
C VAL A 42 -8.22 27.85 -15.37
N ASP A 43 -7.47 28.13 -16.42
CA ASP A 43 -7.89 27.93 -17.81
C ASP A 43 -7.08 26.78 -18.43
N THR A 44 -7.75 25.93 -19.22
CA THR A 44 -7.13 24.73 -19.82
C THR A 44 -7.23 24.78 -21.33
N LEU A 45 -6.08 24.60 -22.01
CA LEU A 45 -6.00 24.44 -23.45
C LEU A 45 -5.56 23.03 -23.82
N HIS A 46 -6.25 22.43 -24.76
CA HIS A 46 -5.85 21.13 -25.36
C HIS A 46 -5.24 21.37 -26.73
N ALA A 47 -3.91 21.34 -26.84
CA ALA A 47 -3.19 21.68 -28.07
C ALA A 47 -3.64 20.86 -29.29
N ALA A 48 -4.00 19.59 -29.09
CA ALA A 48 -4.50 18.71 -30.15
C ALA A 48 -5.92 19.06 -30.65
N LYS A 49 -6.66 19.90 -29.93
CA LYS A 49 -8.02 20.35 -30.31
C LYS A 49 -8.02 21.73 -30.95
N LEU A 50 -6.91 22.46 -30.89
CA LEU A 50 -6.77 23.80 -31.45
C LEU A 50 -6.38 23.72 -32.93
N ASP A 51 -6.97 24.60 -33.75
CA ASP A 51 -6.49 24.84 -35.11
C ASP A 51 -5.28 25.78 -35.06
N ILE A 52 -4.10 25.23 -34.91
CA ILE A 52 -2.84 25.98 -34.95
C ILE A 52 -1.97 25.43 -36.10
N LYS A 53 -1.91 26.18 -37.19
CA LYS A 53 -1.10 25.84 -38.36
C LYS A 53 0.40 26.01 -38.05
N PRO A 54 1.29 25.22 -38.67
CA PRO A 54 2.73 25.41 -38.53
C PRO A 54 3.16 26.83 -38.88
N CYS A 55 4.19 27.32 -38.20
CA CYS A 55 4.79 28.63 -38.54
C CYS A 55 5.39 28.61 -39.96
N LEU A 56 5.03 29.60 -40.76
CA LEU A 56 5.56 29.71 -42.15
C LEU A 56 6.95 30.38 -42.23
N GLY A 57 7.49 30.89 -41.11
CA GLY A 57 8.76 31.63 -41.12
C GLY A 57 8.71 32.93 -41.92
N CYS A 58 7.52 33.49 -42.15
CA CYS A 58 7.33 34.64 -43.03
C CYS A 58 7.68 36.00 -42.40
N PHE A 59 7.88 36.05 -41.07
CA PHE A 59 8.18 37.23 -40.24
C PHE A 59 7.20 38.41 -40.41
N SER A 60 5.99 38.17 -40.92
CA SER A 60 4.96 39.19 -41.00
C SER A 60 4.59 39.78 -39.62
N CYS A 61 4.63 38.94 -38.57
CA CYS A 61 4.41 39.33 -37.19
C CYS A 61 5.48 40.28 -36.60
N TRP A 62 6.56 40.54 -37.32
CA TRP A 62 7.58 41.51 -36.96
C TRP A 62 7.56 42.74 -37.88
N SER A 63 7.14 42.59 -39.14
CA SER A 63 7.26 43.65 -40.16
C SER A 63 5.92 44.23 -40.57
N LYS A 64 4.94 43.38 -40.95
CA LYS A 64 3.65 43.83 -41.51
C LYS A 64 2.55 44.01 -40.45
N THR A 65 2.48 43.06 -39.48
CA THR A 65 1.50 43.03 -38.42
C THR A 65 2.20 42.84 -37.07
N PRO A 66 2.98 43.83 -36.59
CA PRO A 66 3.79 43.66 -35.38
C PRO A 66 2.99 43.18 -34.19
N GLY A 67 3.39 42.02 -33.62
CA GLY A 67 2.70 41.43 -32.47
C GLY A 67 1.52 40.50 -32.82
N THR A 68 1.14 40.41 -34.11
CA THR A 68 0.03 39.56 -34.56
C THR A 68 0.45 38.66 -35.72
N CYS A 69 0.10 37.38 -35.69
CA CYS A 69 0.38 36.47 -36.79
C CYS A 69 -0.53 36.74 -37.98
N CYS A 70 -0.03 36.61 -39.20
CA CYS A 70 -0.81 36.72 -40.42
C CYS A 70 -1.73 35.52 -40.71
N LEU A 71 -1.53 34.40 -40.00
CA LEU A 71 -2.42 33.24 -40.08
C LEU A 71 -3.64 33.45 -39.15
N HIS A 72 -4.81 33.25 -39.72
CA HIS A 72 -6.07 33.33 -38.99
C HIS A 72 -6.43 31.96 -38.46
N ASP A 73 -6.09 31.71 -37.22
CA ASP A 73 -6.33 30.46 -36.48
C ASP A 73 -6.39 30.76 -34.98
N ASP A 74 -6.44 29.72 -34.11
CA ASP A 74 -6.61 29.89 -32.67
C ASP A 74 -5.40 30.52 -31.94
N MET A 75 -4.27 30.75 -32.63
CA MET A 75 -3.04 31.18 -31.98
C MET A 75 -3.14 32.54 -31.29
N GLN A 76 -3.93 33.46 -31.84
CA GLN A 76 -4.10 34.77 -31.22
C GLN A 76 -4.77 34.68 -29.83
N ALA A 77 -5.81 33.85 -29.71
CA ALA A 77 -6.47 33.60 -28.44
C ALA A 77 -5.53 32.86 -27.43
N VAL A 78 -4.66 31.99 -27.93
CA VAL A 78 -3.64 31.34 -27.09
C VAL A 78 -2.64 32.36 -26.54
N ILE A 79 -2.16 33.30 -27.35
CA ILE A 79 -1.26 34.38 -26.91
C ILE A 79 -1.93 35.22 -25.81
N GLU A 80 -3.19 35.61 -25.99
CA GLU A 80 -3.94 36.36 -24.99
C GLU A 80 -4.03 35.62 -23.65
N LYS A 81 -4.27 34.30 -23.67
CA LYS A 81 -4.28 33.46 -22.48
C LYS A 81 -2.89 33.31 -21.83
N ILE A 82 -1.83 33.21 -22.61
CA ILE A 82 -0.44 33.22 -22.11
C ILE A 82 -0.15 34.55 -21.39
N LEU A 83 -0.60 35.67 -21.94
CA LEU A 83 -0.40 36.97 -21.35
C LEU A 83 -1.26 37.20 -20.07
N TRP A 84 -2.46 36.62 -20.03
CA TRP A 84 -3.36 36.66 -18.86
C TRP A 84 -2.84 35.86 -17.67
N ALA A 85 -2.12 34.74 -17.92
CA ALA A 85 -1.71 33.82 -16.88
C ALA A 85 -0.52 34.33 -16.06
N ASP A 86 -0.53 34.10 -14.75
CA ASP A 86 0.62 34.26 -13.83
C ASP A 86 1.49 32.99 -13.84
N VAL A 87 0.86 31.83 -14.03
CA VAL A 87 1.51 30.53 -14.09
C VAL A 87 1.13 29.81 -15.40
N ILE A 88 2.12 29.34 -16.14
CA ILE A 88 1.94 28.57 -17.37
C ILE A 88 2.44 27.16 -17.15
N ILE A 89 1.53 26.18 -17.21
CA ILE A 89 1.84 24.75 -17.05
C ILE A 89 1.84 24.07 -18.42
N TRP A 90 2.98 23.56 -18.84
CA TRP A 90 3.16 22.75 -20.04
C TRP A 90 3.05 21.28 -19.66
N SER A 91 1.92 20.65 -19.97
CA SER A 91 1.60 19.25 -19.64
C SER A 91 1.65 18.40 -20.92
N PHE A 92 2.59 17.46 -21.03
CA PHE A 92 2.76 16.67 -22.27
C PHE A 92 3.45 15.32 -22.03
N PRO A 93 3.08 14.27 -22.78
CA PRO A 93 3.88 13.05 -22.84
C PRO A 93 5.15 13.31 -23.68
N LEU A 94 6.24 12.67 -23.29
CA LEU A 94 7.47 12.69 -24.09
C LEU A 94 7.26 11.84 -25.36
N TYR A 95 7.25 12.46 -26.52
CA TYR A 95 7.14 11.78 -27.80
C TYR A 95 8.43 11.88 -28.59
N TYR A 96 9.05 10.73 -28.85
CA TYR A 96 10.31 10.64 -29.60
C TYR A 96 11.38 11.62 -29.08
N PHE A 97 11.54 11.64 -27.73
CA PHE A 97 12.47 12.50 -26.99
C PHE A 97 12.18 14.00 -27.08
N GLY A 98 11.00 14.41 -27.50
CA GLY A 98 10.59 15.80 -27.66
C GLY A 98 9.13 16.06 -27.29
N LEU A 99 8.64 17.20 -27.75
CA LEU A 99 7.26 17.64 -27.57
C LEU A 99 6.34 16.98 -28.62
N PRO A 100 5.07 16.70 -28.30
CA PRO A 100 4.08 16.36 -29.31
C PRO A 100 3.94 17.47 -30.37
N GLY A 101 3.73 17.08 -31.64
CA GLY A 101 3.70 18.01 -32.79
C GLY A 101 2.78 19.22 -32.60
N PRO A 102 1.50 19.06 -32.18
CA PRO A 102 0.60 20.20 -31.94
C PRO A 102 1.14 21.19 -30.90
N LEU A 103 1.80 20.69 -29.83
CA LEU A 103 2.39 21.55 -28.81
C LEU A 103 3.63 22.28 -29.34
N LYS A 104 4.42 21.62 -30.19
CA LYS A 104 5.56 22.25 -30.84
C LYS A 104 5.12 23.36 -31.81
N ASN A 105 4.04 23.15 -32.59
CA ASN A 105 3.45 24.19 -33.42
C ASN A 105 3.05 25.41 -32.59
N LEU A 106 2.41 25.21 -31.44
CA LEU A 106 2.01 26.31 -30.54
C LEU A 106 3.24 27.09 -30.05
N ILE A 107 4.33 26.40 -29.70
CA ILE A 107 5.57 27.07 -29.27
C ILE A 107 6.17 27.89 -30.43
N ASP A 108 6.28 27.34 -31.64
CA ASP A 108 6.84 28.03 -32.81
C ASP A 108 6.01 29.25 -33.21
N ARG A 109 4.71 29.20 -32.92
CA ARG A 109 3.78 30.28 -33.22
C ARG A 109 3.75 31.39 -32.17
N GLN A 110 4.61 31.34 -31.13
CA GLN A 110 4.79 32.43 -30.14
C GLN A 110 5.70 33.56 -30.68
N LEU A 111 6.25 33.46 -31.89
CA LEU A 111 7.12 34.47 -32.49
C LEU A 111 6.56 35.91 -32.45
N PRO A 112 5.21 36.16 -32.55
CA PRO A 112 4.64 37.49 -32.37
C PRO A 112 4.92 38.13 -31.00
N MET A 113 5.19 37.31 -29.97
CA MET A 113 5.49 37.77 -28.60
C MET A 113 6.94 38.31 -28.49
N SER A 114 7.76 38.15 -29.50
CA SER A 114 9.15 38.65 -29.54
C SER A 114 9.29 39.88 -30.44
N LEU A 115 10.29 40.68 -30.14
CA LEU A 115 10.72 41.80 -30.98
C LEU A 115 11.74 41.32 -32.04
N PRO A 116 11.82 41.98 -33.21
CA PRO A 116 12.74 41.58 -34.30
C PRO A 116 14.22 41.86 -33.98
N PHE A 117 14.50 42.60 -32.91
CA PHE A 117 15.86 43.02 -32.58
C PHE A 117 16.66 41.88 -31.93
N MET A 118 17.97 41.88 -32.15
CA MET A 118 18.85 40.93 -31.49
C MET A 118 19.08 41.35 -30.03
N SER A 119 18.98 40.41 -29.10
CA SER A 119 19.29 40.67 -27.70
C SER A 119 20.82 40.66 -27.52
N VAL A 120 21.35 41.72 -26.94
CA VAL A 120 22.79 41.88 -26.63
C VAL A 120 23.21 40.95 -25.48
N GLU A 121 22.27 40.59 -24.61
CA GLU A 121 22.51 39.77 -23.41
C GLU A 121 22.54 38.26 -23.71
N ALA A 122 22.02 37.84 -24.86
CA ALA A 122 21.97 36.44 -25.24
C ALA A 122 23.26 36.00 -25.97
N GLN A 123 24.15 35.28 -25.28
CA GLN A 123 25.45 34.82 -25.83
C GLN A 123 25.33 34.11 -27.20
N ASN A 124 24.26 33.36 -27.41
CA ASN A 124 24.08 32.53 -28.63
C ASN A 124 22.95 33.06 -29.55
N GLY A 125 22.57 34.33 -29.39
CA GLY A 125 21.47 34.94 -30.10
C GLY A 125 20.10 34.73 -29.42
N GLY A 126 19.28 35.76 -29.51
CA GLY A 126 17.92 35.76 -28.94
C GLY A 126 17.20 37.05 -29.34
N HIS A 127 15.92 37.11 -29.05
CA HIS A 127 15.09 38.27 -29.33
C HIS A 127 14.44 38.72 -28.01
N PRO A 128 14.41 40.04 -27.70
CA PRO A 128 13.72 40.53 -26.51
C PRO A 128 12.23 40.23 -26.58
N SER A 129 11.64 40.00 -25.44
CA SER A 129 10.18 39.87 -25.36
C SER A 129 9.49 41.20 -25.70
N ARG A 130 8.35 41.14 -26.41
CA ARG A 130 7.49 42.28 -26.66
C ARG A 130 6.69 42.68 -25.44
N TYR A 131 6.46 41.72 -24.54
CA TYR A 131 5.63 41.87 -23.35
C TYR A 131 6.47 41.66 -22.09
N ASP A 132 6.05 42.23 -20.98
CA ASP A 132 6.64 41.93 -19.68
C ASP A 132 6.25 40.50 -19.26
N MET A 133 7.21 39.62 -19.23
CA MET A 133 7.06 38.21 -18.83
C MET A 133 7.73 37.91 -17.47
N SER A 134 8.32 38.91 -16.82
CA SER A 134 9.18 38.75 -15.63
C SER A 134 8.44 38.18 -14.42
N GLY A 135 7.14 38.46 -14.28
CA GLY A 135 6.31 37.95 -13.18
C GLY A 135 5.72 36.55 -13.42
N LYS A 136 5.94 35.95 -14.59
CA LYS A 136 5.33 34.66 -14.95
C LYS A 136 6.18 33.49 -14.53
N ARG A 137 5.54 32.50 -13.92
CA ARG A 137 6.18 31.23 -13.54
C ARG A 137 5.83 30.14 -14.57
N THR A 138 6.83 29.38 -14.98
CA THR A 138 6.67 28.27 -15.93
C THR A 138 6.84 26.94 -15.22
N VAL A 139 5.96 25.99 -15.50
CA VAL A 139 6.01 24.62 -15.00
C VAL A 139 5.95 23.65 -16.17
N MET A 140 6.79 22.62 -16.16
CA MET A 140 6.70 21.49 -17.09
C MET A 140 6.32 20.24 -16.31
N ILE A 141 5.27 19.54 -16.76
CA ILE A 141 4.85 18.25 -16.21
C ILE A 141 4.81 17.27 -17.38
N SER A 142 5.64 16.24 -17.32
CA SER A 142 5.73 15.27 -18.41
C SER A 142 5.92 13.84 -17.92
N THR A 143 5.37 12.89 -18.67
CA THR A 143 5.57 11.46 -18.47
C THR A 143 6.20 10.83 -19.69
N CYS A 144 7.04 9.80 -19.50
CA CYS A 144 7.55 8.97 -20.59
C CYS A 144 7.30 7.48 -20.34
N GLY A 145 7.35 6.69 -21.39
CA GLY A 145 7.21 5.23 -21.34
C GLY A 145 8.49 4.48 -21.01
N PHE A 146 9.60 5.17 -20.70
CA PHE A 146 10.85 4.54 -20.30
C PHE A 146 10.85 4.24 -18.80
N TYR A 147 11.73 3.33 -18.36
CA TYR A 147 11.81 2.96 -16.94
C TYR A 147 12.18 4.14 -16.04
N THR A 148 12.90 5.13 -16.55
CA THR A 148 13.26 6.35 -15.81
C THR A 148 13.11 7.60 -16.69
N ALA A 149 12.83 8.72 -16.06
CA ALA A 149 12.86 10.04 -16.70
C ALA A 149 14.29 10.55 -16.91
N LYS A 150 15.24 10.09 -16.08
CA LYS A 150 16.62 10.58 -16.07
C LYS A 150 17.31 10.35 -17.41
N GLY A 151 17.84 11.42 -17.99
CA GLY A 151 18.56 11.37 -19.28
C GLY A 151 17.68 11.43 -20.53
N ASN A 152 16.36 11.22 -20.41
CA ASN A 152 15.46 11.18 -21.57
C ASN A 152 14.91 12.54 -21.99
N TYR A 153 15.06 13.58 -21.17
CA TYR A 153 14.47 14.91 -21.37
C TYR A 153 15.47 15.99 -21.81
N SER A 154 16.70 15.64 -22.19
CA SER A 154 17.74 16.62 -22.52
C SER A 154 17.31 17.60 -23.62
N GLY A 155 16.70 17.12 -24.72
CA GLY A 155 16.22 17.98 -25.79
C GLY A 155 15.10 18.95 -25.36
N VAL A 156 14.20 18.50 -24.49
CA VAL A 156 13.14 19.34 -23.93
C VAL A 156 13.72 20.36 -22.96
N THR A 157 14.62 19.96 -22.08
CA THR A 157 15.27 20.84 -21.11
C THR A 157 16.08 21.93 -21.81
N ASP A 158 16.81 21.59 -22.88
CA ASP A 158 17.55 22.57 -23.67
C ASP A 158 16.63 23.59 -24.34
N LEU A 159 15.49 23.16 -24.90
CA LEU A 159 14.50 24.06 -25.46
C LEU A 159 13.99 25.06 -24.40
N PHE A 160 13.56 24.57 -23.23
CA PHE A 160 13.01 25.44 -22.18
C PHE A 160 14.08 26.29 -21.49
N ASN A 161 15.32 25.83 -21.38
CA ASN A 161 16.45 26.66 -20.95
C ASN A 161 16.67 27.88 -21.87
N ARG A 162 16.38 27.75 -23.17
CA ARG A 162 16.44 28.86 -24.10
C ARG A 162 15.22 29.77 -24.02
N LEU A 163 14.03 29.22 -23.78
CA LEU A 163 12.79 29.98 -23.68
C LEU A 163 12.65 30.76 -22.36
N CYS A 164 13.01 30.13 -21.24
CA CYS A 164 12.76 30.65 -19.89
C CYS A 164 14.04 31.04 -19.14
N GLY A 165 15.22 30.81 -19.72
CA GLY A 165 16.50 30.89 -19.01
C GLY A 165 16.78 29.61 -18.18
N LYS A 166 18.06 29.35 -17.93
CA LYS A 166 18.49 28.18 -17.15
C LYS A 166 17.96 28.28 -15.71
N GLY A 167 17.14 27.30 -15.30
CA GLY A 167 16.49 27.29 -13.98
C GLY A 167 15.27 28.21 -13.86
N GLY A 168 14.83 28.85 -14.95
CA GLY A 168 13.64 29.72 -14.99
C GLY A 168 12.30 28.98 -15.05
N TYR A 169 12.28 27.69 -14.75
CA TYR A 169 11.06 26.86 -14.76
C TYR A 169 11.14 25.75 -13.72
N THR A 170 9.99 25.26 -13.29
CA THR A 170 9.86 24.05 -12.48
C THR A 170 9.57 22.86 -13.39
N ALA A 171 10.29 21.76 -13.25
CA ALA A 171 10.07 20.54 -14.03
C ALA A 171 9.69 19.37 -13.13
N LEU A 172 8.66 18.61 -13.55
CA LEU A 172 8.23 17.35 -12.98
C LEU A 172 8.21 16.31 -14.10
N PHE A 173 9.21 15.44 -14.13
CA PHE A 173 9.34 14.40 -15.14
C PHE A 173 9.20 13.03 -14.50
N CYS A 174 8.26 12.23 -14.97
CA CYS A 174 7.98 10.91 -14.45
C CYS A 174 8.25 9.86 -15.53
N GLY A 175 9.11 8.88 -15.22
CA GLY A 175 9.24 7.65 -15.99
C GLY A 175 8.05 6.73 -15.78
N GLN A 176 8.02 5.59 -16.48
CA GLN A 176 7.01 4.55 -16.30
C GLN A 176 5.56 5.06 -16.45
N GLY A 177 5.35 6.10 -17.25
CA GLY A 177 4.10 6.85 -17.34
C GLY A 177 2.89 6.03 -17.76
N GLU A 178 3.06 4.89 -18.41
CA GLU A 178 1.97 4.01 -18.83
C GLU A 178 1.32 3.27 -17.65
N LEU A 179 2.03 3.14 -16.51
CA LEU A 179 1.51 2.46 -15.31
C LEU A 179 0.34 3.20 -14.68
N PHE A 180 0.21 4.51 -14.87
CA PHE A 180 -0.91 5.29 -14.33
C PHE A 180 -2.29 4.88 -14.88
N ARG A 181 -2.36 4.11 -15.95
CA ARG A 181 -3.62 3.56 -16.48
C ARG A 181 -3.96 2.16 -15.96
N VAL A 182 -3.00 1.51 -15.28
CA VAL A 182 -3.14 0.14 -14.79
C VAL A 182 -3.79 0.20 -13.42
N LYS A 183 -5.03 -0.26 -13.32
CA LYS A 183 -5.82 -0.18 -12.06
C LYS A 183 -5.19 -0.99 -10.93
N GLU A 184 -4.59 -2.12 -11.26
CA GLU A 184 -3.91 -3.03 -10.34
C GLU A 184 -2.71 -2.39 -9.64
N LEU A 185 -2.19 -1.28 -10.18
CA LEU A 185 -1.06 -0.53 -9.62
C LEU A 185 -1.50 0.81 -9.00
N ALA A 186 -2.82 1.00 -8.78
CA ALA A 186 -3.38 2.26 -8.32
C ALA A 186 -2.75 2.73 -7.00
N GLU A 187 -2.51 1.84 -6.05
CA GLU A 187 -1.91 2.19 -4.75
C GLU A 187 -0.57 2.93 -4.93
N ARG A 188 0.34 2.36 -5.73
CA ARG A 188 1.66 2.97 -5.98
C ARG A 188 1.57 4.25 -6.81
N THR A 189 0.70 4.28 -7.82
CA THR A 189 0.53 5.47 -8.66
C THR A 189 -0.18 6.60 -7.92
N ASP A 190 -1.11 6.31 -7.02
CA ASP A 190 -1.80 7.30 -6.21
C ASP A 190 -0.89 7.85 -5.10
N GLU A 191 0.00 7.03 -4.53
CA GLU A 191 1.07 7.50 -3.66
C GLU A 191 1.95 8.54 -4.39
N TYR A 192 2.37 8.24 -5.63
CA TYR A 192 3.14 9.20 -6.43
C TYR A 192 2.34 10.48 -6.72
N LEU A 193 1.06 10.36 -7.07
CA LEU A 193 0.18 11.51 -7.30
C LEU A 193 0.02 12.37 -6.04
N SER A 194 0.02 11.78 -4.84
CA SER A 194 -0.01 12.55 -3.59
C SER A 194 1.26 13.40 -3.40
N GLN A 195 2.43 12.90 -3.83
CA GLN A 195 3.66 13.69 -3.82
C GLN A 195 3.64 14.80 -4.89
N VAL A 196 2.98 14.58 -6.04
CA VAL A 196 2.77 15.62 -7.05
C VAL A 196 1.82 16.71 -6.51
N GLU A 197 0.78 16.33 -5.78
CA GLU A 197 -0.14 17.27 -5.12
C GLU A 197 0.60 18.11 -4.08
N LYS A 198 1.40 17.47 -3.22
CA LYS A 198 2.28 18.17 -2.28
C LYS A 198 3.26 19.13 -2.99
N ALA A 199 3.82 18.73 -4.12
CA ALA A 199 4.66 19.61 -4.92
C ALA A 199 3.91 20.86 -5.44
N GLY A 200 2.61 20.73 -5.72
CA GLY A 200 1.73 21.86 -6.07
C GLY A 200 1.53 22.83 -4.90
N GLU A 201 1.36 22.32 -3.69
CA GLU A 201 1.29 23.16 -2.47
C GLU A 201 2.59 23.93 -2.25
N GLU A 202 3.73 23.22 -2.26
CA GLU A 202 5.05 23.80 -2.05
C GLU A 202 5.45 24.79 -3.16
N PHE A 203 4.97 24.59 -4.39
CA PHE A 203 5.19 25.53 -5.50
C PHE A 203 4.61 26.91 -5.21
N VAL A 204 3.47 27.01 -4.52
CA VAL A 204 2.88 28.30 -4.10
C VAL A 204 3.80 29.01 -3.12
N ASP A 205 4.43 28.29 -2.21
CA ASP A 205 5.32 28.82 -1.17
C ASP A 205 6.73 29.20 -1.68
N GLY A 206 6.97 29.10 -2.98
CA GLY A 206 8.22 29.55 -3.62
C GLY A 206 9.06 28.46 -4.24
N GLY A 207 8.71 27.19 -4.10
CA GLY A 207 9.39 26.08 -4.79
C GLY A 207 9.28 24.74 -4.09
N ILE A 208 9.51 23.68 -4.85
CA ILE A 208 9.42 22.29 -4.38
C ILE A 208 10.61 22.00 -3.46
N THR A 209 10.35 21.47 -2.28
CA THR A 209 11.38 21.08 -1.31
C THR A 209 12.26 19.94 -1.80
N GLY A 210 13.50 19.84 -1.27
CA GLY A 210 14.41 18.75 -1.60
C GLY A 210 13.85 17.38 -1.24
N GLU A 211 13.07 17.26 -0.16
CA GLU A 211 12.42 16.02 0.25
C GLU A 211 11.37 15.56 -0.78
N THR A 212 10.45 16.45 -1.15
CA THR A 212 9.42 16.15 -2.16
C THR A 212 10.05 15.86 -3.52
N ARG A 213 11.10 16.61 -3.90
CA ARG A 213 11.86 16.37 -5.12
C ARG A 213 12.46 14.97 -5.13
N ALA A 214 13.14 14.56 -4.05
CA ALA A 214 13.75 13.24 -3.96
C ALA A 214 12.73 12.09 -4.08
N LYS A 215 11.50 12.28 -3.60
CA LYS A 215 10.41 11.30 -3.78
C LYS A 215 9.88 11.25 -5.21
N LEU A 216 9.77 12.40 -5.87
CA LEU A 216 9.32 12.49 -7.26
C LEU A 216 10.36 12.00 -8.28
N ASP A 217 11.64 12.01 -7.91
CA ASP A 217 12.75 11.53 -8.74
C ASP A 217 12.95 9.99 -8.63
N GLN A 218 12.19 9.31 -7.74
CA GLN A 218 12.21 7.85 -7.62
C GLN A 218 11.39 7.19 -8.72
N ASP A 219 11.91 6.10 -9.27
CA ASP A 219 11.16 5.26 -10.18
C ASP A 219 9.96 4.60 -9.45
N LEU A 220 8.85 4.39 -10.14
CA LEU A 220 7.64 3.79 -9.56
C LEU A 220 7.90 2.33 -9.16
N PHE A 221 8.59 1.58 -10.02
CA PHE A 221 9.00 0.20 -9.80
C PHE A 221 10.46 0.00 -10.20
N PRO A 222 11.15 -1.02 -9.66
CA PRO A 222 12.48 -1.41 -10.11
C PRO A 222 12.51 -1.68 -11.62
N ARG A 223 13.66 -1.44 -12.24
CA ARG A 223 13.81 -1.50 -13.70
C ARG A 223 13.38 -2.83 -14.29
N ASP A 224 13.85 -3.92 -13.72
CA ASP A 224 13.56 -5.28 -14.18
C ASP A 224 12.07 -5.65 -14.06
N VAL A 225 11.42 -5.19 -12.99
CA VAL A 225 9.97 -5.35 -12.78
C VAL A 225 9.19 -4.56 -13.82
N PHE A 226 9.57 -3.30 -14.05
CA PHE A 226 8.91 -2.45 -15.05
C PHE A 226 9.08 -3.00 -16.47
N GLU A 227 10.28 -3.40 -16.85
CA GLU A 227 10.55 -3.95 -18.19
C GLU A 227 9.73 -5.22 -18.43
N ALA A 228 9.69 -6.15 -17.45
CA ALA A 228 8.87 -7.36 -17.55
C ALA A 228 7.36 -7.07 -17.67
N MET A 229 6.83 -6.09 -16.91
CA MET A 229 5.44 -5.66 -17.02
C MET A 229 5.15 -4.98 -18.36
N ALA A 230 6.09 -4.14 -18.84
CA ALA A 230 5.95 -3.40 -20.09
C ALA A 230 5.92 -4.36 -21.28
N ASP A 231 6.87 -5.31 -21.33
CA ASP A 231 6.92 -6.31 -22.39
C ASP A 231 5.66 -7.18 -22.40
N ALA A 232 5.25 -7.69 -21.24
CA ALA A 232 4.00 -8.46 -21.13
C ALA A 232 2.76 -7.63 -21.54
N SER A 233 2.76 -6.30 -21.36
CA SER A 233 1.59 -5.44 -21.64
C SER A 233 1.24 -5.34 -23.12
N TRP A 234 2.18 -5.65 -24.03
CA TRP A 234 1.92 -5.63 -25.46
C TRP A 234 1.02 -6.78 -25.90
N GLY A 235 1.04 -7.91 -25.16
CA GLY A 235 0.20 -9.08 -25.44
C GLY A 235 0.50 -9.69 -26.80
N VAL A 236 1.77 -9.64 -27.22
CA VAL A 236 2.28 -10.25 -28.44
C VAL A 236 3.56 -11.03 -28.12
N ASP A 237 3.77 -12.14 -28.78
CA ASP A 237 4.99 -12.91 -28.71
C ASP A 237 6.13 -12.32 -29.58
N GLU A 238 7.29 -12.97 -29.61
CA GLU A 238 8.43 -12.54 -30.44
C GLU A 238 8.13 -12.55 -31.95
N SER A 239 7.12 -13.31 -32.41
CA SER A 239 6.67 -13.33 -33.80
C SER A 239 5.70 -12.20 -34.15
N GLY A 240 5.19 -11.47 -33.14
CA GLY A 240 4.16 -10.44 -33.25
C GLY A 240 2.72 -11.00 -33.25
N GLU A 241 2.53 -12.28 -32.94
CA GLU A 241 1.21 -12.88 -32.77
C GLU A 241 0.63 -12.51 -31.39
N LYS A 242 -0.69 -12.37 -31.34
CA LYS A 242 -1.39 -12.02 -30.09
C LYS A 242 -1.34 -13.17 -29.11
N GLU A 243 -0.83 -12.89 -27.95
CA GLU A 243 -0.90 -13.82 -26.81
C GLU A 243 -2.29 -13.83 -26.17
N ASP A 244 -2.55 -14.92 -25.45
CA ASP A 244 -3.79 -15.03 -24.66
C ASP A 244 -3.85 -13.98 -23.55
N PRO A 245 -4.95 -13.22 -23.42
CA PRO A 245 -5.07 -12.18 -22.39
C PRO A 245 -4.95 -12.69 -20.95
N SER A 246 -5.20 -13.98 -20.70
CA SER A 246 -5.01 -14.58 -19.38
C SER A 246 -3.54 -14.88 -19.08
N LEU A 247 -2.77 -15.29 -20.10
CA LEU A 247 -1.31 -15.46 -20.01
C LEU A 247 -0.63 -14.10 -19.75
N VAL A 248 -1.00 -13.08 -20.53
CA VAL A 248 -0.51 -11.71 -20.37
C VAL A 248 -0.73 -11.21 -18.94
N PHE A 249 -1.94 -11.35 -18.42
CA PHE A 249 -2.28 -10.96 -17.05
C PHE A 249 -1.45 -11.73 -16.01
N THR A 250 -1.31 -13.05 -16.19
CA THR A 250 -0.52 -13.90 -15.28
C THR A 250 0.96 -13.51 -15.29
N ARG A 251 1.53 -13.18 -16.46
CA ARG A 251 2.91 -12.68 -16.57
C ARG A 251 3.09 -11.32 -15.89
N GLN A 252 2.14 -10.40 -16.03
CA GLN A 252 2.16 -9.11 -15.34
C GLN A 252 2.13 -9.28 -13.82
N MET A 253 1.28 -10.18 -13.31
CA MET A 253 1.24 -10.51 -11.88
C MET A 253 2.56 -11.13 -11.42
N ALA A 254 3.10 -12.09 -12.16
CA ALA A 254 4.36 -12.76 -11.84
C ALA A 254 5.55 -11.78 -11.80
N ALA A 255 5.54 -10.75 -12.65
CA ALA A 255 6.58 -9.72 -12.68
C ALA A 255 6.67 -8.91 -11.39
N LEU A 256 5.60 -8.84 -10.59
CA LEU A 256 5.60 -8.15 -9.28
C LEU A 256 6.30 -8.95 -8.17
N TYR A 257 6.82 -10.14 -8.46
CA TYR A 257 7.51 -10.97 -7.48
C TYR A 257 8.77 -10.31 -6.93
N ARG A 258 8.89 -10.31 -5.61
CA ARG A 258 10.05 -9.78 -4.87
C ARG A 258 11.06 -10.89 -4.61
N ARG A 259 12.24 -10.78 -5.21
CA ARG A 259 13.33 -11.79 -5.05
C ARG A 259 13.84 -11.88 -3.62
N GLU A 260 13.75 -10.78 -2.86
CA GLU A 260 14.16 -10.69 -1.46
C GLU A 260 13.33 -11.61 -0.56
N ALA A 261 12.13 -11.97 -0.99
CA ALA A 261 11.23 -12.88 -0.28
C ALA A 261 11.51 -14.37 -0.57
N TRP A 262 12.50 -14.68 -1.44
CA TRP A 262 12.79 -16.06 -1.79
C TRP A 262 13.21 -16.91 -0.57
N PRO A 263 12.50 -18.02 -0.26
CA PRO A 263 12.70 -18.78 0.98
C PRO A 263 13.84 -19.81 0.89
N GLY A 264 14.76 -19.71 -0.08
CA GLY A 264 15.86 -20.66 -0.31
C GLY A 264 15.49 -21.88 -1.15
N ARG A 265 14.25 -21.98 -1.62
CA ARG A 265 13.74 -22.99 -2.56
C ARG A 265 12.75 -22.38 -3.53
N ASP A 266 12.66 -22.93 -4.72
CA ASP A 266 11.68 -22.49 -5.70
C ASP A 266 10.25 -22.86 -5.24
N ILE A 267 9.31 -21.95 -5.47
CA ILE A 267 7.88 -22.12 -5.20
C ILE A 267 7.16 -22.25 -6.55
N ALA A 268 6.38 -23.31 -6.73
CA ALA A 268 5.52 -23.50 -7.88
C ALA A 268 4.08 -23.14 -7.50
N LEU A 269 3.58 -22.03 -8.02
CA LEU A 269 2.22 -21.53 -7.84
C LEU A 269 1.42 -21.78 -9.12
N ASP A 270 0.40 -22.65 -9.05
CA ASP A 270 -0.51 -22.90 -10.17
C ASP A 270 -1.74 -22.00 -10.08
N MET A 271 -1.95 -21.18 -11.11
CA MET A 271 -3.13 -20.34 -11.28
C MET A 271 -4.08 -21.04 -12.24
N ARG A 272 -5.14 -21.66 -11.70
CA ARG A 272 -6.19 -22.31 -12.49
C ARG A 272 -7.38 -21.38 -12.65
N TYR A 273 -7.56 -20.86 -13.85
CA TYR A 273 -8.70 -19.99 -14.19
C TYR A 273 -9.91 -20.83 -14.61
N THR A 274 -10.88 -20.97 -13.69
CA THR A 274 -12.01 -21.89 -13.82
C THR A 274 -13.05 -21.45 -14.84
N ASP A 275 -13.14 -20.16 -15.16
CA ASP A 275 -14.09 -19.60 -16.13
C ASP A 275 -13.63 -19.74 -17.59
N ILE A 276 -12.33 -20.02 -17.81
CA ILE A 276 -11.73 -20.18 -19.15
C ILE A 276 -11.00 -21.51 -19.32
N ASP A 277 -11.00 -22.37 -18.29
CA ASP A 277 -10.35 -23.69 -18.23
C ASP A 277 -8.88 -23.66 -18.67
N LYS A 278 -8.10 -22.75 -18.05
CA LYS A 278 -6.66 -22.58 -18.28
C LYS A 278 -5.88 -22.60 -16.98
N THR A 279 -4.71 -23.25 -17.02
CA THR A 279 -3.79 -23.30 -15.89
C THR A 279 -2.42 -22.75 -16.31
N TYR A 280 -1.88 -21.86 -15.51
CA TYR A 280 -0.52 -21.32 -15.68
C TYR A 280 0.27 -21.56 -14.41
N ARG A 281 1.49 -22.05 -14.55
CA ARG A 281 2.42 -22.22 -13.43
C ARG A 281 3.35 -21.02 -13.32
N ILE A 282 3.35 -20.36 -12.17
CA ILE A 282 4.30 -19.32 -11.81
C ILE A 282 5.37 -19.97 -10.94
N VAL A 283 6.61 -19.98 -11.41
CA VAL A 283 7.76 -20.44 -10.62
C VAL A 283 8.47 -19.23 -10.06
N LEU A 284 8.51 -19.14 -8.72
CA LEU A 284 9.17 -18.08 -7.96
C LEU A 284 10.53 -18.57 -7.50
N GLY A 285 11.59 -18.04 -8.07
CA GLY A 285 12.97 -18.48 -7.83
C GLY A 285 13.92 -17.37 -7.41
N ALA A 286 15.16 -17.72 -7.07
CA ALA A 286 16.20 -16.77 -6.67
C ALA A 286 16.51 -15.70 -7.74
N ARG A 287 16.26 -15.99 -9.02
CA ARG A 287 16.56 -15.10 -10.14
C ARG A 287 15.34 -14.26 -10.60
N GLY A 288 14.18 -14.46 -9.99
CA GLY A 288 12.90 -13.84 -10.37
C GLY A 288 11.81 -14.87 -10.57
N SER A 289 10.73 -14.46 -11.24
CA SER A 289 9.61 -15.32 -11.59
C SER A 289 9.64 -15.71 -13.07
N ARG A 290 9.02 -16.84 -13.39
CA ARG A 290 8.72 -17.26 -14.77
C ARG A 290 7.32 -17.88 -14.81
N VAL A 291 6.65 -17.73 -15.94
CA VAL A 291 5.33 -18.30 -16.17
C VAL A 291 5.44 -19.38 -17.23
N GLU A 292 4.89 -20.55 -16.93
CA GLU A 292 4.83 -21.72 -17.80
C GLU A 292 3.36 -22.02 -18.10
N GLU A 293 3.04 -22.28 -19.36
CA GLU A 293 1.71 -22.77 -19.75
C GLU A 293 1.59 -24.26 -19.46
N GLU A 294 0.39 -24.73 -19.11
CA GLU A 294 0.15 -26.14 -18.86
C GLU A 294 0.33 -26.93 -20.16
N PRO A 295 1.27 -27.91 -20.21
CA PRO A 295 1.43 -28.79 -21.36
C PRO A 295 0.17 -29.66 -21.57
N ALA A 296 -0.06 -30.15 -22.78
CA ALA A 296 -1.19 -31.04 -23.08
C ALA A 296 -1.24 -32.31 -22.20
N GLU A 297 -0.09 -32.75 -21.68
CA GLU A 297 0.05 -33.89 -20.77
C GLU A 297 -0.08 -33.50 -19.27
N GLY A 298 -0.35 -32.22 -18.99
CA GLY A 298 -0.35 -31.63 -17.65
C GLY A 298 1.08 -31.37 -17.09
N PHE A 299 1.18 -30.70 -15.95
CA PHE A 299 2.46 -30.49 -15.28
C PHE A 299 2.96 -31.77 -14.61
N THR A 300 4.17 -32.18 -14.93
CA THR A 300 4.80 -33.41 -14.42
C THR A 300 5.25 -33.34 -12.97
N THR A 301 5.37 -32.14 -12.39
CA THR A 301 5.79 -31.91 -11.01
C THR A 301 4.65 -31.33 -10.19
N ASN A 302 4.54 -31.74 -8.91
CA ASN A 302 3.55 -31.19 -8.00
C ASN A 302 3.77 -29.68 -7.79
N CYS A 303 2.69 -28.91 -7.78
CA CYS A 303 2.75 -27.51 -7.36
C CYS A 303 2.90 -27.41 -5.85
N THR A 304 3.45 -26.30 -5.38
CA THR A 304 3.51 -25.96 -3.96
C THR A 304 2.15 -25.47 -3.48
N THR A 305 1.51 -24.61 -4.29
CA THR A 305 0.22 -23.99 -4.02
C THR A 305 -0.57 -23.89 -5.32
N GLN A 306 -1.84 -24.25 -5.30
CA GLN A 306 -2.77 -24.08 -6.44
C GLN A 306 -3.90 -23.15 -6.03
N ILE A 307 -4.16 -22.13 -6.86
CA ILE A 307 -5.28 -21.21 -6.71
C ILE A 307 -6.28 -21.51 -7.81
N ASN A 308 -7.49 -21.94 -7.42
CA ASN A 308 -8.61 -22.15 -8.35
C ASN A 308 -9.53 -20.92 -8.26
N THR A 309 -9.63 -20.15 -9.35
CA THR A 309 -10.36 -18.88 -9.37
C THR A 309 -10.91 -18.59 -10.76
N PRO A 310 -12.08 -17.94 -10.90
CA PRO A 310 -12.40 -17.27 -12.15
C PRO A 310 -11.39 -16.15 -12.44
N LEU A 311 -10.96 -15.99 -13.68
CA LEU A 311 -10.04 -14.91 -14.10
C LEU A 311 -10.62 -13.54 -13.75
N SER A 312 -11.94 -13.37 -13.94
CA SER A 312 -12.65 -12.13 -13.61
C SER A 312 -12.54 -11.77 -12.12
N VAL A 313 -12.70 -12.76 -11.23
CA VAL A 313 -12.56 -12.57 -9.76
C VAL A 313 -11.14 -12.18 -9.41
N TRP A 314 -10.14 -12.87 -9.97
CA TRP A 314 -8.75 -12.58 -9.67
C TRP A 314 -8.31 -11.21 -10.18
N ARG A 315 -8.82 -10.76 -11.33
CA ARG A 315 -8.63 -9.39 -11.82
C ARG A 315 -9.25 -8.34 -10.90
N SER A 316 -10.45 -8.58 -10.39
CA SER A 316 -11.10 -7.66 -9.43
C SER A 316 -10.33 -7.57 -8.10
N ILE A 317 -9.74 -8.70 -7.64
CA ILE A 317 -8.85 -8.70 -6.46
C ILE A 317 -7.58 -7.89 -6.76
N ALA A 318 -6.92 -8.15 -7.89
CA ALA A 318 -5.73 -7.43 -8.31
C ALA A 318 -5.97 -5.92 -8.49
N ALA A 319 -7.16 -5.54 -8.99
CA ALA A 319 -7.57 -4.13 -9.14
C ALA A 319 -7.99 -3.46 -7.81
N GLY A 320 -8.00 -4.20 -6.69
CA GLY A 320 -8.45 -3.68 -5.39
C GLY A 320 -9.95 -3.42 -5.28
N GLU A 321 -10.75 -3.95 -6.22
CA GLU A 321 -12.21 -3.83 -6.21
C GLU A 321 -12.84 -4.75 -5.14
N ILE A 322 -12.17 -5.86 -4.84
CA ILE A 322 -12.55 -6.84 -3.82
C ILE A 322 -11.30 -7.18 -3.00
N ALA A 323 -11.42 -7.20 -1.68
CA ALA A 323 -10.34 -7.67 -0.83
C ALA A 323 -10.13 -9.18 -1.00
N GLY A 324 -8.87 -9.64 -1.13
CA GLY A 324 -8.55 -11.05 -1.40
C GLY A 324 -9.02 -12.00 -0.30
N ASP A 325 -8.93 -11.59 0.95
CA ASP A 325 -9.41 -12.32 2.12
C ASP A 325 -10.96 -12.37 2.18
N GLU A 326 -11.64 -11.28 1.80
CA GLU A 326 -13.10 -11.25 1.68
C GLU A 326 -13.59 -12.19 0.56
N ALA A 327 -12.90 -12.18 -0.60
CA ALA A 327 -13.22 -13.08 -1.71
C ALA A 327 -13.03 -14.55 -1.32
N LEU A 328 -11.98 -14.87 -0.54
CA LEU A 328 -11.73 -16.22 -0.04
C LEU A 328 -12.82 -16.65 0.96
N MET A 329 -13.22 -15.78 1.88
CA MET A 329 -14.31 -16.06 2.83
C MET A 329 -15.66 -16.25 2.17
N LYS A 330 -15.89 -15.60 1.03
CA LYS A 330 -17.10 -15.76 0.21
C LYS A 330 -17.00 -16.95 -0.75
N HIS A 331 -15.95 -17.76 -0.67
CA HIS A 331 -15.70 -18.89 -1.56
C HIS A 331 -15.70 -18.52 -3.06
N MET A 332 -15.27 -17.29 -3.39
CA MET A 332 -15.15 -16.85 -4.79
C MET A 332 -13.92 -17.46 -5.48
N TYR A 333 -12.96 -17.94 -4.69
CA TYR A 333 -11.81 -18.75 -5.12
C TYR A 333 -11.41 -19.72 -4.03
N SER A 334 -10.61 -20.74 -4.36
CA SER A 334 -10.08 -21.71 -3.39
C SER A 334 -8.57 -21.89 -3.55
N VAL A 335 -7.93 -22.35 -2.49
CA VAL A 335 -6.48 -22.57 -2.43
C VAL A 335 -6.19 -23.97 -1.95
N GLU A 336 -5.37 -24.71 -2.70
CA GLU A 336 -4.90 -26.04 -2.37
C GLU A 336 -3.39 -26.05 -2.16
N GLY A 337 -2.86 -26.96 -1.33
CA GLY A 337 -1.43 -27.08 -1.03
C GLY A 337 -0.98 -26.20 0.13
N ASP A 338 0.17 -25.52 -0.02
CA ASP A 338 0.77 -24.68 1.02
C ASP A 338 0.06 -23.33 1.11
N PHE A 339 -0.79 -23.17 2.10
CA PHE A 339 -1.49 -21.91 2.36
C PHE A 339 -0.55 -20.80 2.89
N GLY A 340 0.66 -21.13 3.30
CA GLY A 340 1.66 -20.17 3.79
C GLY A 340 1.96 -19.06 2.77
N LEU A 341 1.97 -19.41 1.46
CA LEU A 341 2.16 -18.43 0.41
C LEU A 341 1.05 -17.34 0.42
N MET A 342 -0.20 -17.72 0.64
CA MET A 342 -1.32 -16.76 0.71
C MET A 342 -1.25 -15.87 1.95
N MET A 343 -0.79 -16.40 3.08
CA MET A 343 -0.62 -15.64 4.32
C MET A 343 0.48 -14.59 4.23
N HIS A 344 1.45 -14.79 3.35
CA HIS A 344 2.61 -13.92 3.12
C HIS A 344 2.60 -13.32 1.70
N TRP A 345 1.42 -13.25 1.07
CA TRP A 345 1.30 -12.79 -0.32
C TRP A 345 1.96 -11.44 -0.54
N ASP A 346 1.74 -10.49 0.38
CA ASP A 346 2.29 -9.13 0.29
C ASP A 346 3.83 -9.09 0.39
N GLU A 347 4.44 -10.10 1.03
CA GLU A 347 5.89 -10.24 1.08
C GLU A 347 6.43 -10.70 -0.29
N TYR A 348 5.72 -11.60 -0.97
CA TYR A 348 6.12 -12.13 -2.28
C TYR A 348 5.81 -11.21 -3.44
N PHE A 349 4.64 -10.54 -3.46
CA PHE A 349 4.17 -9.78 -4.62
C PHE A 349 3.93 -8.28 -4.34
N GLY A 350 4.05 -7.82 -3.11
CA GLY A 350 3.72 -6.46 -2.69
C GLY A 350 2.22 -6.25 -2.49
N ALA A 351 1.85 -5.27 -1.64
CA ALA A 351 0.47 -5.02 -1.20
C ALA A 351 -0.52 -4.71 -2.35
N ALA A 352 -0.02 -4.14 -3.44
CA ALA A 352 -0.85 -3.72 -4.59
C ALA A 352 -1.51 -4.88 -5.36
N SER A 353 -1.07 -6.13 -5.18
CA SER A 353 -1.57 -7.27 -5.96
C SER A 353 -2.77 -7.99 -5.34
N LEU A 354 -3.16 -7.68 -4.11
CA LEU A 354 -4.29 -8.34 -3.43
C LEU A 354 -5.37 -7.41 -2.86
N GLY A 355 -5.37 -6.13 -3.23
CA GLY A 355 -6.37 -5.20 -2.72
C GLY A 355 -6.36 -5.13 -1.19
N ALA A 356 -5.24 -4.78 -0.58
CA ALA A 356 -5.19 -4.45 0.83
C ALA A 356 -6.14 -3.29 1.08
N GLY A 357 -7.20 -3.56 1.82
CA GLY A 357 -8.27 -2.61 2.08
C GLY A 357 -7.74 -1.26 2.55
N ASN A 358 -8.25 -0.21 1.96
CA ASN A 358 -7.96 1.18 2.26
C ASN A 358 -7.88 1.43 3.76
N GLY A 359 -6.68 1.61 4.28
CA GLY A 359 -6.43 2.04 5.64
C GLY A 359 -5.02 2.58 5.74
N ASN A 360 -4.88 3.89 5.55
CA ASN A 360 -3.74 4.72 5.91
C ASN A 360 -2.49 3.96 6.40
N ALA A 361 -1.61 3.62 5.47
CA ALA A 361 -0.24 3.32 5.77
C ALA A 361 0.63 4.35 5.05
N SER A 362 0.57 5.58 5.56
CA SER A 362 1.64 6.55 5.32
C SER A 362 2.83 6.17 6.18
N ALA A 363 3.96 6.17 5.53
CA ALA A 363 5.32 6.20 6.05
C ALA A 363 6.03 4.85 6.23
N SER A 364 7.10 4.79 5.48
CA SER A 364 8.37 4.09 5.69
C SER A 364 8.62 2.87 4.83
N ALA A 365 8.94 3.13 3.57
CA ALA A 365 9.87 2.28 2.85
C ALA A 365 11.03 3.19 2.36
N ASN A 366 11.98 3.40 3.21
CA ASN A 366 13.37 3.69 2.84
C ASN A 366 14.24 3.44 4.07
N GLU A 367 14.94 2.32 4.01
CA GLU A 367 16.38 2.31 4.26
C GLU A 367 16.86 0.87 4.16
N THR A 368 17.60 0.62 3.10
CA THR A 368 18.52 -0.50 2.98
C THR A 368 19.56 -0.38 4.09
N SER A 369 19.42 -1.20 5.07
CA SER A 369 20.55 -1.75 5.81
C SER A 369 20.01 -2.80 6.77
N THR A 370 20.61 -3.97 6.75
CA THR A 370 20.64 -4.94 7.82
C THR A 370 20.85 -4.23 9.17
N THR A 371 19.78 -3.74 9.75
CA THR A 371 19.65 -3.52 11.16
C THR A 371 18.34 -4.16 11.56
N LYS A 372 18.46 -5.20 12.40
CA LYS A 372 17.36 -5.74 13.18
C LYS A 372 16.45 -4.59 13.58
N SER A 373 15.17 -4.67 13.17
CA SER A 373 14.14 -3.76 13.65
C SER A 373 14.27 -3.69 15.16
N ALA A 374 14.55 -2.50 15.67
CA ALA A 374 14.59 -2.24 17.09
C ALA A 374 13.24 -2.67 17.67
N ASP A 375 13.30 -3.61 18.62
CA ASP A 375 12.26 -4.22 19.40
C ASP A 375 11.06 -3.29 19.67
N GLU A 376 10.02 -3.37 18.85
CA GLU A 376 8.70 -3.05 19.39
C GLU A 376 8.39 -4.08 20.48
N PRO A 377 8.00 -3.65 21.69
CA PRO A 377 7.75 -4.56 22.80
C PRO A 377 6.63 -5.54 22.45
N LYS A 378 6.99 -6.81 22.24
CA LYS A 378 6.08 -7.89 21.88
C LYS A 378 5.13 -8.19 23.04
N THR A 379 3.87 -8.51 22.74
CA THR A 379 2.92 -9.01 23.73
C THR A 379 3.32 -10.43 24.16
N ASN A 380 3.17 -10.78 25.43
CA ASN A 380 3.50 -12.11 25.93
C ASN A 380 2.36 -12.65 26.79
N MET A 381 1.78 -13.78 26.39
CA MET A 381 0.65 -14.41 27.06
C MET A 381 1.01 -14.91 28.50
N LEU A 382 2.29 -15.05 28.81
CA LEU A 382 2.73 -15.40 30.17
C LEU A 382 2.34 -14.32 31.20
N LEU A 383 2.27 -13.03 30.80
CA LEU A 383 1.78 -11.96 31.69
C LEU A 383 0.33 -12.17 32.12
N LEU A 384 -0.48 -12.73 31.21
CA LEU A 384 -1.89 -13.05 31.52
C LEU A 384 -2.03 -14.33 32.37
N LEU A 385 -1.28 -15.38 32.05
CA LEU A 385 -1.51 -16.73 32.56
C LEU A 385 -0.82 -17.02 33.92
N ILE A 386 0.43 -16.55 34.09
CA ILE A 386 1.23 -16.89 35.29
C ILE A 386 0.53 -16.47 36.60
N PRO A 387 -0.04 -15.26 36.72
CA PRO A 387 -0.74 -14.87 37.97
C PRO A 387 -1.86 -15.82 38.36
N TRP A 388 -2.68 -16.27 37.40
CA TRP A 388 -3.77 -17.22 37.63
C TRP A 388 -3.25 -18.61 37.97
N ILE A 389 -2.24 -19.12 37.26
CA ILE A 389 -1.64 -20.44 37.52
C ILE A 389 -1.08 -20.48 38.95
N VAL A 390 -0.34 -19.45 39.34
CA VAL A 390 0.18 -19.36 40.71
C VAL A 390 -0.93 -19.28 41.74
N PHE A 391 -1.97 -18.49 41.49
CA PHE A 391 -3.13 -18.42 42.38
C PHE A 391 -3.80 -19.78 42.52
N TRP A 392 -4.11 -20.48 41.44
CA TRP A 392 -4.80 -21.77 41.48
C TRP A 392 -3.98 -22.87 42.15
N VAL A 393 -2.65 -22.88 41.97
CA VAL A 393 -1.78 -23.88 42.59
C VAL A 393 -1.50 -23.53 44.06
N ALA A 394 -1.02 -22.32 44.33
CA ALA A 394 -0.57 -21.95 45.66
C ALA A 394 -1.74 -21.75 46.64
N ALA A 395 -2.85 -21.14 46.20
CA ALA A 395 -4.00 -20.92 47.10
C ALA A 395 -4.81 -22.20 47.40
N SER A 396 -4.68 -23.26 46.57
CA SER A 396 -5.27 -24.56 46.87
C SER A 396 -4.47 -25.35 47.89
N ILE A 397 -3.16 -25.08 48.06
CA ILE A 397 -2.30 -25.67 49.08
C ILE A 397 -2.43 -24.93 50.40
N ASP A 398 -2.25 -23.63 50.36
CA ASP A 398 -2.40 -22.72 51.49
C ASP A 398 -3.02 -21.39 51.04
N SER A 399 -4.22 -21.10 51.50
CA SER A 399 -4.99 -19.95 51.04
C SER A 399 -4.38 -18.60 51.41
N PHE A 400 -3.69 -18.52 52.58
CA PHE A 400 -3.06 -17.28 53.03
C PHE A 400 -1.77 -16.99 52.26
N TRP A 401 -0.78 -17.91 52.30
CA TRP A 401 0.50 -17.74 51.64
C TRP A 401 0.38 -17.75 50.11
N GLY A 402 -0.53 -18.55 49.57
CA GLY A 402 -0.82 -18.60 48.15
C GLY A 402 -1.40 -17.27 47.61
N SER A 403 -2.27 -16.62 48.39
CA SER A 403 -2.81 -15.32 48.05
C SER A 403 -1.75 -14.22 48.06
N LEU A 404 -0.88 -14.20 49.08
CA LEU A 404 0.22 -13.25 49.15
C LEU A 404 1.22 -13.41 47.98
N LEU A 405 1.57 -14.67 47.66
CA LEU A 405 2.45 -14.98 46.53
C LEU A 405 1.84 -14.53 45.21
N SER A 406 0.55 -14.78 45.00
CA SER A 406 -0.16 -14.41 43.77
C SER A 406 -0.21 -12.88 43.60
N MET A 407 -0.47 -12.12 44.64
CA MET A 407 -0.44 -10.66 44.63
C MET A 407 0.98 -10.13 44.33
N ALA A 408 2.00 -10.73 44.94
CA ALA A 408 3.40 -10.36 44.66
C ALA A 408 3.75 -10.57 43.18
N ILE A 409 3.30 -11.68 42.59
CA ILE A 409 3.51 -11.97 41.16
C ILE A 409 2.78 -10.98 40.26
N CYS A 410 1.55 -10.57 40.58
CA CYS A 410 0.82 -9.55 39.83
C CYS A 410 1.61 -8.23 39.71
N VAL A 411 2.42 -7.88 40.71
CA VAL A 411 3.24 -6.66 40.73
C VAL A 411 4.62 -6.89 40.12
N LEU A 412 5.28 -8.00 40.46
CA LEU A 412 6.66 -8.26 40.07
C LEU A 412 6.81 -8.71 38.62
N LEU A 413 5.86 -9.48 38.09
CA LEU A 413 5.96 -10.07 36.76
C LEU A 413 6.01 -8.99 35.65
N PRO A 414 5.14 -7.96 35.64
CA PRO A 414 5.25 -6.87 34.67
C PRO A 414 6.58 -6.10 34.75
N VAL A 415 7.14 -5.96 35.97
CA VAL A 415 8.44 -5.28 36.18
C VAL A 415 9.60 -6.13 35.65
N LEU A 416 9.57 -7.44 35.92
CA LEU A 416 10.59 -8.38 35.42
C LEU A 416 10.55 -8.52 33.90
N MET A 417 9.36 -8.40 33.32
CA MET A 417 9.14 -8.47 31.86
C MET A 417 9.03 -7.07 31.22
N CYS A 418 9.83 -6.12 31.66
CA CYS A 418 9.80 -4.71 31.24
C CYS A 418 9.94 -4.46 29.73
N ARG A 419 10.43 -5.46 28.96
CA ARG A 419 10.51 -5.41 27.49
C ARG A 419 9.27 -5.90 26.77
N THR A 420 8.20 -6.30 27.50
CA THR A 420 6.95 -6.75 26.91
C THR A 420 5.86 -5.70 27.04
N LYS A 421 5.00 -5.61 26.02
CA LYS A 421 3.86 -4.69 26.04
C LYS A 421 2.74 -5.26 26.91
N VAL A 422 2.40 -4.57 28.00
CA VAL A 422 1.26 -4.93 28.87
C VAL A 422 -0.03 -4.56 28.16
N THR A 423 -0.91 -5.54 27.99
CA THR A 423 -2.23 -5.35 27.35
C THR A 423 -3.29 -4.97 28.38
N ARG A 424 -4.46 -4.48 27.91
CA ARG A 424 -5.62 -4.27 28.77
C ARG A 424 -6.10 -5.57 29.42
N TYR A 425 -5.95 -6.71 28.74
CA TYR A 425 -6.32 -8.02 29.27
C TYR A 425 -5.41 -8.46 30.43
N ASP A 426 -4.09 -8.16 30.35
CA ASP A 426 -3.17 -8.41 31.44
C ASP A 426 -3.57 -7.61 32.71
N GLN A 427 -3.94 -6.34 32.52
CA GLN A 427 -4.37 -5.47 33.65
C GLN A 427 -5.67 -5.97 34.30
N ILE A 428 -6.68 -6.32 33.48
CA ILE A 428 -7.95 -6.87 33.96
C ILE A 428 -7.71 -8.21 34.67
N SER A 429 -6.85 -9.05 34.14
CA SER A 429 -6.44 -10.33 34.67
C SER A 429 -5.78 -10.18 36.04
N ASN A 430 -4.79 -9.30 36.18
CA ASN A 430 -4.11 -9.01 37.42
C ASN A 430 -5.07 -8.44 38.49
N LEU A 431 -6.02 -7.60 38.09
CA LEU A 431 -7.06 -7.09 38.99
C LEU A 431 -7.96 -8.22 39.49
N GLY A 432 -8.33 -9.15 38.59
CA GLY A 432 -9.13 -10.33 38.94
C GLY A 432 -8.44 -11.25 39.96
N VAL A 433 -7.15 -11.57 39.72
CA VAL A 433 -6.34 -12.38 40.67
C VAL A 433 -6.22 -11.67 42.01
N SER A 434 -5.93 -10.35 41.98
CA SER A 434 -5.81 -9.57 43.23
C SER A 434 -7.12 -9.54 44.03
N ALA A 435 -8.25 -9.38 43.35
CA ALA A 435 -9.57 -9.41 44.02
C ALA A 435 -9.86 -10.76 44.67
N CYS A 436 -9.57 -11.88 43.96
CA CYS A 436 -9.73 -13.22 44.54
C CYS A 436 -8.78 -13.46 45.73
N SER A 437 -7.52 -12.99 45.62
CA SER A 437 -6.55 -13.10 46.71
C SER A 437 -6.96 -12.28 47.94
N ILE A 438 -7.44 -11.06 47.75
CA ILE A 438 -7.97 -10.21 48.86
C ILE A 438 -9.18 -10.87 49.52
N ALA A 439 -10.07 -11.48 48.74
CA ALA A 439 -11.22 -12.20 49.31
C ALA A 439 -10.79 -13.36 50.24
N LEU A 440 -9.79 -14.15 49.83
CA LEU A 440 -9.22 -15.21 50.65
C LEU A 440 -8.55 -14.66 51.92
N LEU A 441 -7.77 -13.60 51.81
CA LEU A 441 -7.11 -12.95 52.94
C LEU A 441 -8.13 -12.32 53.92
N ALA A 442 -9.28 -11.88 53.42
CA ALA A 442 -10.41 -11.38 54.22
C ALA A 442 -11.23 -12.50 54.87
N GLY A 443 -10.84 -13.77 54.71
CA GLY A 443 -11.50 -14.93 55.36
C GLY A 443 -12.62 -15.55 54.53
N ALA A 444 -12.75 -15.25 53.25
CA ALA A 444 -13.70 -15.93 52.39
C ALA A 444 -13.31 -17.40 52.19
N SER A 445 -14.32 -18.27 52.04
CA SER A 445 -14.11 -19.72 51.93
C SER A 445 -13.39 -20.08 50.60
N PRO A 446 -12.24 -20.78 50.64
CA PRO A 446 -11.55 -21.25 49.45
C PRO A 446 -12.41 -22.13 48.52
N ILE A 447 -13.37 -22.88 49.12
CA ILE A 447 -14.31 -23.73 48.36
C ILE A 447 -15.18 -22.92 47.39
N LEU A 448 -15.43 -21.64 47.69
CA LEU A 448 -16.19 -20.74 46.83
C LEU A 448 -15.29 -19.88 45.95
N VAL A 449 -14.20 -19.34 46.52
CA VAL A 449 -13.35 -18.37 45.81
C VAL A 449 -12.56 -19.03 44.68
N ILE A 450 -12.02 -20.26 44.88
CA ILE A 450 -11.22 -20.94 43.85
C ILE A 450 -12.09 -21.30 42.64
N PRO A 451 -13.26 -21.93 42.72
CA PRO A 451 -14.15 -22.11 41.58
C PRO A 451 -14.56 -20.78 40.91
N ALA A 452 -14.94 -19.78 41.74
CA ALA A 452 -15.34 -18.46 41.22
C ALA A 452 -14.21 -17.77 40.42
N SER A 453 -12.95 -18.01 40.77
CA SER A 453 -11.79 -17.47 40.05
C SER A 453 -11.66 -18.05 38.62
N TYR A 454 -11.92 -19.34 38.44
CA TYR A 454 -12.00 -19.97 37.11
C TYR A 454 -13.14 -19.39 36.30
N PHE A 455 -14.30 -19.18 36.93
CA PHE A 455 -15.44 -18.53 36.28
C PHE A 455 -15.11 -17.11 35.81
N LEU A 456 -14.48 -16.32 36.67
CA LEU A 456 -14.06 -14.94 36.34
C LEU A 456 -13.07 -14.93 35.16
N PHE A 457 -12.10 -15.84 35.17
CA PHE A 457 -11.16 -15.98 34.08
C PHE A 457 -11.84 -16.38 32.78
N GLY A 458 -12.76 -17.35 32.80
CA GLY A 458 -13.59 -17.75 31.67
C GLY A 458 -14.45 -16.61 31.13
N LEU A 459 -14.97 -15.76 32.03
CA LEU A 459 -15.74 -14.58 31.64
C LEU A 459 -14.88 -13.56 30.88
N ILE A 460 -13.64 -13.29 31.33
CA ILE A 460 -12.69 -12.41 30.63
C ILE A 460 -12.45 -12.90 29.16
N TRP A 461 -12.23 -14.20 28.98
CA TRP A 461 -12.07 -14.80 27.68
C TRP A 461 -13.34 -14.67 26.84
N THR A 462 -14.48 -15.05 27.35
CA THR A 462 -15.76 -15.06 26.62
C THR A 462 -16.18 -13.65 26.21
N VAL A 463 -16.06 -12.67 27.12
CA VAL A 463 -16.38 -11.27 26.80
C VAL A 463 -15.47 -10.72 25.71
N SER A 464 -14.19 -11.13 25.66
CA SER A 464 -13.27 -10.70 24.64
C SER A 464 -13.66 -11.16 23.22
N CYS A 465 -14.44 -12.23 23.08
CA CYS A 465 -14.95 -12.69 21.78
C CYS A 465 -15.83 -11.67 21.07
N PHE A 466 -16.49 -10.80 21.83
CA PHE A 466 -17.38 -9.75 21.31
C PHE A 466 -16.63 -8.45 20.98
N THR A 467 -15.33 -8.39 21.22
CA THR A 467 -14.49 -7.25 20.83
C THR A 467 -14.00 -7.39 19.39
N ASN A 468 -13.56 -6.28 18.79
CA ASN A 468 -12.99 -6.29 17.45
C ASN A 468 -11.74 -7.17 17.35
N VAL A 469 -10.94 -7.24 18.41
CA VAL A 469 -9.73 -8.07 18.49
C VAL A 469 -9.87 -9.02 19.69
N PRO A 470 -10.16 -10.32 19.47
CA PRO A 470 -10.31 -11.31 20.54
C PRO A 470 -8.99 -11.54 21.27
N LEU A 471 -9.06 -12.03 22.52
CA LEU A 471 -7.92 -12.16 23.43
C LEU A 471 -6.75 -12.93 22.81
N THR A 472 -6.98 -14.10 22.19
CA THR A 472 -5.90 -14.88 21.56
C THR A 472 -5.22 -14.13 20.43
N ALA A 473 -5.94 -13.31 19.67
CA ALA A 473 -5.38 -12.53 18.57
C ALA A 473 -4.33 -11.51 19.05
N HIS A 474 -4.51 -10.92 20.24
CA HIS A 474 -3.54 -9.99 20.80
C HIS A 474 -2.16 -10.62 21.08
N TYR A 475 -2.11 -11.91 21.37
CA TYR A 475 -0.88 -12.61 21.70
C TYR A 475 -0.32 -13.39 20.52
N SER A 476 -1.17 -13.96 19.67
CA SER A 476 -0.73 -14.71 18.49
C SER A 476 -0.23 -13.84 17.35
N LYS A 477 -0.61 -12.56 17.28
CA LYS A 477 -0.17 -11.63 16.23
C LYS A 477 1.35 -11.53 16.07
N ASN A 478 2.13 -11.70 17.14
CA ASN A 478 3.58 -11.66 17.09
C ASN A 478 4.21 -12.77 16.21
N SER A 479 3.47 -13.85 15.96
CA SER A 479 3.88 -14.97 15.09
C SER A 479 3.35 -14.83 13.66
N TYR A 480 2.55 -13.76 13.38
CA TYR A 480 1.86 -13.54 12.12
C TYR A 480 1.95 -12.06 11.71
N ASN A 481 3.13 -11.57 11.41
CA ASN A 481 3.37 -10.19 10.90
C ASN A 481 2.85 -9.03 11.79
N GLY A 482 2.79 -9.22 13.12
CA GLY A 482 2.48 -8.16 14.07
C GLY A 482 1.06 -7.59 13.96
N ASP A 483 0.94 -6.26 14.00
CA ASP A 483 -0.36 -5.59 13.97
C ASP A 483 -1.07 -5.70 12.59
N ALA A 484 -0.36 -6.01 11.53
CA ALA A 484 -0.95 -6.28 10.22
C ALA A 484 -1.86 -7.51 10.23
N ALA A 485 -1.53 -8.56 11.01
CA ALA A 485 -2.38 -9.74 11.16
C ALA A 485 -3.76 -9.42 11.75
N LEU A 486 -3.89 -8.35 12.54
CA LEU A 486 -5.18 -7.94 13.14
C LEU A 486 -6.17 -7.40 12.10
N ARG A 487 -5.73 -7.10 10.90
CA ARG A 487 -6.58 -6.65 9.77
C ARG A 487 -7.13 -7.83 8.96
N ASN A 488 -6.53 -9.02 9.10
CA ASN A 488 -6.95 -10.21 8.36
C ASN A 488 -8.18 -10.84 9.03
N PRO A 489 -9.35 -10.89 8.37
CA PRO A 489 -10.59 -11.44 8.95
C PRO A 489 -10.50 -12.93 9.25
N ILE A 490 -9.75 -13.73 8.46
CA ILE A 490 -9.54 -15.16 8.73
C ILE A 490 -8.75 -15.32 10.03
N PHE A 491 -7.70 -14.53 10.22
CA PHE A 491 -6.91 -14.53 11.46
C PHE A 491 -7.78 -14.15 12.66
N ILE A 492 -8.59 -13.09 12.55
CA ILE A 492 -9.51 -12.67 13.63
C ILE A 492 -10.55 -13.74 13.91
N GLN A 493 -11.15 -14.35 12.89
CA GLN A 493 -12.16 -15.40 13.05
C GLN A 493 -11.58 -16.67 13.68
N THR A 494 -10.41 -17.13 13.23
CA THR A 494 -9.69 -18.26 13.84
C THR A 494 -9.45 -18.01 15.33
N ASN A 495 -8.94 -16.84 15.66
CA ASN A 495 -8.68 -16.46 17.05
C ASN A 495 -9.96 -16.24 17.85
N ARG A 496 -11.06 -15.79 17.26
CA ARG A 496 -12.36 -15.67 17.94
C ARG A 496 -12.91 -17.02 18.35
N ILE A 497 -12.85 -18.02 17.46
CA ILE A 497 -13.26 -19.41 17.77
C ILE A 497 -12.39 -19.99 18.90
N LEU A 498 -11.08 -19.83 18.82
CA LEU A 498 -10.15 -20.28 19.86
C LEU A 498 -10.40 -19.60 21.19
N THR A 499 -10.60 -18.28 21.19
CA THR A 499 -10.92 -17.53 22.41
C THR A 499 -12.22 -18.02 23.03
N ALA A 500 -13.26 -18.29 22.22
CA ALA A 500 -14.52 -18.85 22.69
C ALA A 500 -14.35 -20.25 23.29
N ALA A 501 -13.57 -21.13 22.63
CA ALA A 501 -13.29 -22.46 23.12
C ALA A 501 -12.57 -22.45 24.50
N TRP A 502 -11.55 -21.61 24.64
CA TRP A 502 -10.89 -21.38 25.93
C TRP A 502 -11.83 -20.79 26.98
N GLY A 503 -12.66 -19.82 26.59
CA GLY A 503 -13.67 -19.23 27.50
C GLY A 503 -14.65 -20.27 28.01
N ILE A 504 -15.21 -21.11 27.14
CA ILE A 504 -16.13 -22.20 27.53
C ILE A 504 -15.46 -23.17 28.48
N LEU A 505 -14.22 -23.58 28.20
CA LEU A 505 -13.45 -24.47 29.07
C LEU A 505 -13.41 -23.91 30.52
N TYR A 506 -13.00 -22.64 30.65
CA TYR A 506 -12.87 -22.02 31.97
C TYR A 506 -14.23 -21.68 32.64
N LEU A 507 -15.30 -21.48 31.88
CA LEU A 507 -16.66 -21.31 32.44
C LEU A 507 -17.24 -22.62 32.99
N VAL A 508 -16.82 -23.77 32.44
CA VAL A 508 -17.30 -25.09 32.87
C VAL A 508 -16.41 -25.65 34.01
N THR A 509 -15.13 -25.30 34.04
CA THR A 509 -14.15 -25.75 35.05
C THR A 509 -14.64 -25.57 36.53
N PRO A 510 -15.32 -24.49 36.93
CA PRO A 510 -15.86 -24.30 38.26
C PRO A 510 -16.76 -25.44 38.77
N ILE A 511 -17.49 -26.10 37.88
CA ILE A 511 -18.45 -27.13 38.23
C ILE A 511 -17.78 -28.28 38.99
N TRP A 512 -16.78 -28.91 38.40
CA TRP A 512 -16.08 -30.01 39.05
C TRP A 512 -15.08 -29.51 40.10
N THR A 513 -14.50 -28.31 39.92
CA THR A 513 -13.62 -27.70 40.90
C THR A 513 -14.30 -27.55 42.24
N TYR A 514 -15.57 -27.12 42.29
CA TYR A 514 -16.35 -27.00 43.49
C TYR A 514 -16.51 -28.35 44.21
N PHE A 515 -16.76 -29.44 43.48
CA PHE A 515 -16.86 -30.78 44.09
C PHE A 515 -15.51 -31.30 44.56
N ILE A 516 -14.41 -31.11 43.81
CA ILE A 516 -13.07 -31.54 44.23
C ILE A 516 -12.62 -30.80 45.48
N MET A 517 -12.92 -29.51 45.62
CA MET A 517 -12.61 -28.72 46.82
C MET A 517 -13.27 -29.20 48.10
N GLN A 518 -14.25 -30.09 48.03
CA GLN A 518 -14.91 -30.72 49.16
C GLN A 518 -14.34 -32.11 49.53
N THR A 519 -13.28 -32.54 48.83
CA THR A 519 -12.61 -33.82 49.02
C THR A 519 -11.19 -33.65 49.55
N ASP A 520 -10.54 -34.74 49.96
CA ASP A 520 -9.12 -34.77 50.36
C ASP A 520 -8.18 -34.39 49.18
N ALA A 521 -8.68 -34.38 47.94
CA ALA A 521 -7.96 -33.97 46.75
C ALA A 521 -7.94 -32.44 46.54
N ALA A 522 -8.50 -31.64 47.45
CA ALA A 522 -8.56 -30.17 47.31
C ALA A 522 -7.19 -29.51 47.05
N SER A 523 -6.12 -29.99 47.71
CA SER A 523 -4.77 -29.47 47.53
C SER A 523 -4.16 -29.75 46.12
N PHE A 524 -4.73 -30.70 45.36
CA PHE A 524 -4.30 -31.07 44.03
C PHE A 524 -5.18 -30.44 42.93
N VAL A 525 -6.18 -29.63 43.29
CA VAL A 525 -7.14 -29.08 42.31
C VAL A 525 -6.47 -28.27 41.22
N GLY A 526 -5.40 -27.51 41.51
CA GLY A 526 -4.62 -26.80 40.50
C GLY A 526 -3.94 -27.73 39.49
N ALA A 527 -3.40 -28.85 39.94
CA ALA A 527 -2.80 -29.84 39.06
C ALA A 527 -3.85 -30.58 38.20
N ILE A 528 -4.98 -30.97 38.80
CA ILE A 528 -6.09 -31.64 38.11
C ILE A 528 -6.66 -30.73 37.02
N ASN A 529 -6.89 -29.46 37.33
CA ASN A 529 -7.43 -28.47 36.38
C ASN A 529 -6.43 -28.03 35.31
N SER A 530 -5.14 -28.40 35.39
CA SER A 530 -4.15 -28.10 34.36
C SER A 530 -4.18 -29.08 33.18
N VAL A 531 -4.82 -30.25 33.34
CA VAL A 531 -4.85 -31.30 32.30
C VAL A 531 -5.64 -30.85 31.06
N LEU A 532 -6.85 -30.33 31.23
CA LEU A 532 -7.69 -29.89 30.12
C LEU A 532 -7.11 -28.66 29.37
N PRO A 533 -6.57 -27.63 30.06
CA PRO A 533 -5.83 -26.56 29.39
C PRO A 533 -4.62 -27.04 28.62
N ALA A 534 -3.88 -28.05 29.10
CA ALA A 534 -2.75 -28.62 28.32
C ALA A 534 -3.23 -29.24 27.00
N LEU A 535 -4.33 -30.03 27.05
CA LEU A 535 -4.94 -30.60 25.85
C LEU A 535 -5.48 -29.51 24.92
N MET A 536 -6.08 -28.47 25.49
CA MET A 536 -6.57 -27.31 24.74
C MET A 536 -5.43 -26.53 24.06
N GLY A 537 -4.26 -26.48 24.67
CA GLY A 537 -3.04 -25.91 24.03
C GLY A 537 -2.63 -26.68 22.78
N VAL A 538 -2.64 -28.02 22.83
CA VAL A 538 -2.39 -28.88 21.65
C VAL A 538 -3.45 -28.66 20.57
N PHE A 539 -4.73 -28.60 20.96
CA PHE A 539 -5.83 -28.28 20.04
C PHE A 539 -5.63 -26.91 19.40
N THR A 540 -5.25 -25.90 20.16
CA THR A 540 -5.00 -24.54 19.66
C THR A 540 -3.92 -24.54 18.57
N ALA A 541 -2.78 -25.22 18.81
CA ALA A 541 -1.69 -25.30 17.85
C ALA A 541 -2.08 -26.03 16.55
N TRP A 542 -2.92 -27.05 16.66
CA TRP A 542 -3.47 -27.76 15.51
C TRP A 542 -4.51 -26.91 14.78
N PHE A 543 -5.49 -26.31 15.51
CA PHE A 543 -6.59 -25.56 14.93
C PHE A 543 -6.14 -24.29 14.19
N GLN A 544 -5.12 -23.59 14.69
CA GLN A 544 -4.54 -22.42 14.04
C GLN A 544 -3.99 -22.71 12.64
N LYS A 545 -3.58 -23.95 12.37
CA LYS A 545 -3.13 -24.40 11.06
C LYS A 545 -4.26 -24.99 10.23
N TRP A 546 -5.10 -25.80 10.88
CA TRP A 546 -6.17 -26.53 10.17
C TRP A 546 -7.31 -25.65 9.70
N TYR A 547 -7.80 -24.72 10.54
CA TYR A 547 -9.00 -23.94 10.22
C TYR A 547 -8.81 -22.99 9.03
N PRO A 548 -7.73 -22.20 8.92
CA PRO A 548 -7.48 -21.39 7.73
C PRO A 548 -7.39 -22.23 6.45
N GLN A 549 -6.72 -23.38 6.50
CA GLN A 549 -6.62 -24.30 5.37
C GLN A 549 -7.98 -24.91 5.00
N HIS A 550 -8.83 -25.18 5.98
CA HIS A 550 -10.17 -25.73 5.74
C HIS A 550 -11.07 -24.69 5.03
N ILE A 551 -11.06 -23.44 5.51
CA ILE A 551 -11.77 -22.33 4.84
C ILE A 551 -11.26 -22.12 3.41
N ALA A 552 -9.95 -22.24 3.18
CA ALA A 552 -9.32 -22.02 1.88
C ALA A 552 -9.68 -23.11 0.84
N ARG A 553 -10.07 -24.31 1.29
CA ARG A 553 -10.45 -25.43 0.38
C ARG A 553 -11.90 -25.38 -0.10
N GLY A 554 -12.73 -24.47 0.43
CA GLY A 554 -14.13 -24.32 0.06
C GLY A 554 -15.02 -25.25 0.87
#